data_ea25bcc4fe70e2a57858ccbdcb332ddf
#
_entry.id   ea25bcc4fe70e2a57858ccbdcb332ddf
#
_cell.length_a   1.000
_cell.length_b   1.000
_cell.length_c   1.000
_cell.angle_alpha   90.00
_cell.angle_beta   90.00
_cell.angle_gamma   90.00
#
_symmetry.space_group_name_H-M   'P 1'
#
loop_
_entity.id
_entity.type
_entity.pdbx_description
1 polymer ?
#
loop_
_entity_poly.entity_id
_entity_poly.type
_entity_poly.pdbx_seq_one_letter_code
_entity_poly.pdbx_strand_id
1 'polypeptide(L)'
;MRQRYRDPVLFLDVTSISSGFSREASAGITGNTGSSDLGGVLGGRISENPFITYAPNTGEAFVRQMMTPLDIYTLALIVQAGWSIERTLLIVGDSVNELRNTPTDDNPQTGYLKFHEAVSSLRDLQRDGKLSLGAEQTPDDEEAQLSLVVAPDSVDSEAFHKACKALKVACDGRPLKLQHAIGAAIDDETMVLATRSLFSSMFFLSQGVMVPEEDVARGFVSRPSIVAGGPFDEVGTGESLFKVLSSDEEPEYAAVKIFYRDSWFYIEDVDSSSKVTFALVSM
;
A
#
# COMPACT_ATOMS: atom_id res chain seq x y z
N MET A 1 11.20 5.75 1.01
CA MET A 1 12.50 6.39 1.29
C MET A 1 12.39 7.93 1.28
N ARG A 2 12.16 8.58 0.14
CA ARG A 2 12.16 10.05 0.05
C ARG A 2 11.29 10.75 1.09
N GLN A 3 10.07 10.28 1.35
CA GLN A 3 9.21 10.86 2.40
C GLN A 3 9.79 10.72 3.80
N ARG A 4 10.49 9.62 4.07
CA ARG A 4 11.17 9.39 5.36
C ARG A 4 12.29 10.42 5.59
N TYR A 5 13.02 10.78 4.53
CA TYR A 5 14.06 11.81 4.54
C TYR A 5 13.53 13.23 4.29
N ARG A 6 12.21 13.38 4.07
CA ARG A 6 11.59 14.66 3.69
C ARG A 6 12.15 15.24 2.39
N ASP A 7 12.69 14.36 1.53
CA ASP A 7 13.16 14.76 0.20
C ASP A 7 11.96 14.91 -0.74
N PRO A 8 12.04 15.81 -1.74
CA PRO A 8 10.99 15.96 -2.74
C PRO A 8 10.66 14.65 -3.42
N VAL A 9 9.38 14.28 -3.44
CA VAL A 9 8.90 13.09 -4.13
C VAL A 9 8.60 13.47 -5.58
N LEU A 10 9.19 12.74 -6.51
CA LEU A 10 8.93 12.88 -7.94
C LEU A 10 8.21 11.63 -8.43
N PHE A 11 7.05 11.83 -9.02
CA PHE A 11 6.29 10.77 -9.67
C PHE A 11 6.59 10.81 -11.18
N LEU A 12 6.92 9.66 -11.74
CA LEU A 12 7.22 9.49 -13.15
C LEU A 12 6.15 8.62 -13.80
N ASP A 13 5.61 9.09 -14.92
CA ASP A 13 4.71 8.30 -15.74
C ASP A 13 5.47 7.79 -16.96
N VAL A 14 5.19 6.54 -17.37
CA VAL A 14 5.74 5.95 -18.57
C VAL A 14 4.89 6.39 -19.76
N THR A 15 5.34 7.42 -20.47
CA THR A 15 4.60 7.97 -21.61
C THR A 15 4.72 7.15 -22.87
N SER A 16 5.84 6.46 -23.06
CA SER A 16 6.02 5.55 -24.20
C SER A 16 7.07 4.48 -23.92
N ILE A 17 6.82 3.29 -24.44
CA ILE A 17 7.80 2.22 -24.55
C ILE A 17 8.00 1.99 -26.05
N SER A 18 9.19 2.31 -26.57
CA SER A 18 9.55 2.00 -27.93
C SER A 18 10.67 0.97 -27.96
N SER A 19 10.48 -0.10 -28.71
CA SER A 19 11.53 -1.09 -28.98
C SER A 19 12.15 -0.80 -30.34
N GLY A 20 13.41 -0.41 -30.34
CA GLY A 20 14.20 -0.30 -31.57
C GLY A 20 14.86 -1.64 -31.87
N PHE A 21 14.50 -2.24 -33.00
CA PHE A 21 15.21 -3.41 -33.52
C PHE A 21 16.27 -2.93 -34.50
N SER A 22 17.55 -3.12 -34.20
CA SER A 22 18.61 -2.97 -35.19
C SER A 22 19.08 -4.36 -35.63
N ARG A 23 18.96 -4.62 -36.92
CA ARG A 23 19.54 -5.80 -37.55
C ARG A 23 20.79 -5.38 -38.32
N GLU A 24 21.96 -5.75 -37.86
CA GLU A 24 23.16 -5.63 -38.63
C GLU A 24 23.49 -6.98 -39.26
N ALA A 25 23.44 -7.05 -40.57
CA ALA A 25 23.98 -8.17 -41.35
C ALA A 25 25.36 -7.75 -41.91
N SER A 26 26.44 -8.35 -41.44
CA SER A 26 27.75 -8.17 -42.02
C SER A 26 28.11 -9.40 -42.85
N ALA A 27 28.30 -9.18 -44.14
CA ALA A 27 28.90 -10.18 -45.04
C ALA A 27 30.36 -9.78 -45.27
N GLY A 28 31.27 -10.51 -44.64
CA GLY A 28 32.71 -10.33 -44.88
C GLY A 28 33.25 -11.44 -45.82
N ILE A 29 33.79 -11.06 -46.98
CA ILE A 29 34.56 -11.94 -47.86
C ILE A 29 36.02 -11.68 -47.56
N THR A 30 36.69 -12.61 -46.88
CA THR A 30 38.13 -12.58 -46.73
C THR A 30 38.76 -13.49 -47.82
N GLY A 31 39.25 -12.84 -48.85
CA GLY A 31 40.05 -13.51 -49.85
C GLY A 31 41.54 -13.46 -49.46
N ASN A 32 42.17 -14.60 -49.23
CA ASN A 32 43.59 -14.70 -49.09
C ASN A 32 44.16 -15.26 -50.40
N THR A 33 45.00 -14.47 -51.08
CA THR A 33 45.67 -14.85 -52.34
C THR A 33 46.70 -15.89 -52.05
N GLY A 34 46.30 -17.15 -52.07
CA GLY A 34 47.30 -18.24 -51.96
C GLY A 34 46.77 -19.66 -51.70
N SER A 35 45.54 -19.86 -51.45
CA SER A 35 44.95 -21.21 -51.37
C SER A 35 43.45 -21.13 -51.68
N SER A 36 42.92 -22.14 -52.37
CA SER A 36 41.51 -22.21 -52.82
C SER A 36 40.52 -22.56 -51.72
N ASP A 37 40.55 -21.80 -50.65
CA ASP A 37 39.54 -21.95 -49.58
C ASP A 37 38.79 -20.60 -49.39
N LEU A 38 37.57 -20.55 -49.94
CA LEU A 38 36.62 -19.44 -49.80
C LEU A 38 35.82 -19.70 -48.52
N GLY A 39 36.29 -19.17 -47.42
CA GLY A 39 35.52 -19.13 -46.17
C GLY A 39 34.64 -17.88 -46.08
N GLY A 40 33.38 -18.02 -46.31
CA GLY A 40 32.40 -16.94 -46.05
C GLY A 40 31.94 -17.01 -44.62
N VAL A 41 32.19 -15.97 -43.81
CA VAL A 41 31.58 -15.82 -42.46
C VAL A 41 30.36 -14.91 -42.58
N LEU A 42 29.16 -15.50 -42.41
CA LEU A 42 27.92 -14.77 -42.26
C LEU A 42 27.70 -14.52 -40.75
N GLY A 43 27.92 -13.30 -40.32
CA GLY A 43 27.63 -12.86 -38.95
C GLY A 43 26.38 -12.00 -38.93
N GLY A 44 25.35 -12.42 -38.24
CA GLY A 44 24.17 -11.59 -37.94
C GLY A 44 24.15 -11.23 -36.47
N ARG A 45 24.02 -9.94 -36.15
CA ARG A 45 23.87 -9.45 -34.79
C ARG A 45 22.47 -8.81 -34.70
N ILE A 46 21.62 -9.34 -33.78
CA ILE A 46 20.34 -8.74 -33.43
C ILE A 46 20.54 -8.04 -32.09
N SER A 47 20.34 -6.73 -32.05
CA SER A 47 20.38 -5.95 -30.82
C SER A 47 19.00 -5.34 -30.58
N GLU A 48 18.39 -5.66 -29.45
CA GLU A 48 17.17 -5.05 -28.95
C GLU A 48 17.55 -3.98 -27.94
N ASN A 49 17.23 -2.73 -28.23
CA ASN A 49 17.41 -1.62 -27.33
C ASN A 49 16.02 -1.02 -26.99
N PRO A 50 15.39 -1.42 -25.90
CA PRO A 50 14.17 -0.78 -25.47
C PRO A 50 14.45 0.64 -24.97
N PHE A 51 13.76 1.63 -25.53
CA PHE A 51 13.75 3.00 -25.03
C PHE A 51 12.48 3.22 -24.22
N ILE A 52 12.64 3.55 -22.92
CA ILE A 52 11.55 3.90 -22.04
C ILE A 52 11.61 5.40 -21.82
N THR A 53 10.56 6.12 -22.23
CA THR A 53 10.46 7.55 -22.01
C THR A 53 9.59 7.80 -20.79
N TYR A 54 10.17 8.49 -19.81
CA TYR A 54 9.48 8.92 -18.60
C TYR A 54 9.14 10.40 -18.70
N ALA A 55 7.91 10.77 -18.36
CA ALA A 55 7.53 12.16 -18.14
C ALA A 55 7.24 12.38 -16.65
N PRO A 56 7.73 13.48 -16.06
CA PRO A 56 7.35 13.84 -14.71
C PRO A 56 5.84 14.13 -14.66
N ASN A 57 5.15 13.45 -13.77
CA ASN A 57 3.72 13.70 -13.54
C ASN A 57 3.60 14.77 -12.43
N THR A 58 3.63 16.03 -12.82
CA THR A 58 3.65 17.20 -11.91
C THR A 58 2.45 18.12 -12.10
N GLY A 59 1.49 17.72 -12.94
CA GLY A 59 0.30 18.54 -13.22
C GLY A 59 -0.60 18.73 -11.99
N GLU A 60 -1.30 19.87 -11.91
CA GLU A 60 -2.23 20.17 -10.83
C GLU A 60 -3.27 19.06 -10.61
N ALA A 61 -3.79 18.47 -11.67
CA ALA A 61 -4.74 17.36 -11.61
C ALA A 61 -4.15 16.15 -10.89
N PHE A 62 -2.90 15.80 -11.18
CA PHE A 62 -2.21 14.69 -10.54
C PHE A 62 -1.97 14.96 -9.05
N VAL A 63 -1.47 16.16 -8.71
CA VAL A 63 -1.26 16.55 -7.31
C VAL A 63 -2.57 16.50 -6.53
N ARG A 64 -3.65 17.02 -7.12
CA ARG A 64 -4.99 16.96 -6.53
C ARG A 64 -5.41 15.51 -6.27
N GLN A 65 -5.27 14.63 -7.26
CA GLN A 65 -5.59 13.20 -7.12
C GLN A 65 -4.78 12.53 -6.00
N MET A 66 -3.48 12.79 -5.92
CA MET A 66 -2.61 12.25 -4.88
C MET A 66 -2.94 12.73 -3.47
N MET A 67 -3.52 13.94 -3.36
CA MET A 67 -3.90 14.55 -2.09
C MET A 67 -5.36 14.30 -1.71
N THR A 68 -6.18 13.82 -2.63
CA THR A 68 -7.58 13.48 -2.37
C THR A 68 -7.66 12.22 -1.50
N PRO A 69 -8.43 12.23 -0.40
CA PRO A 69 -8.70 11.02 0.37
C PRO A 69 -9.30 9.93 -0.52
N LEU A 70 -8.93 8.68 -0.25
CA LEU A 70 -9.50 7.54 -0.97
C LEU A 70 -11.00 7.46 -0.69
N ASP A 71 -11.80 7.38 -1.74
CA ASP A 71 -13.24 7.26 -1.56
C ASP A 71 -13.65 5.86 -1.05
N ILE A 72 -14.82 5.78 -0.42
CA ILE A 72 -15.31 4.55 0.22
C ILE A 72 -15.64 3.47 -0.82
N TYR A 73 -16.04 3.86 -2.03
CA TYR A 73 -16.30 2.93 -3.12
C TYR A 73 -15.03 2.21 -3.55
N THR A 74 -13.96 2.96 -3.73
CA THR A 74 -12.64 2.37 -4.06
C THR A 74 -12.18 1.44 -2.96
N LEU A 75 -12.36 1.80 -1.68
CA LEU A 75 -12.07 0.93 -0.55
C LEU A 75 -12.92 -0.36 -0.61
N ALA A 76 -14.21 -0.25 -0.89
CA ALA A 76 -15.11 -1.39 -1.03
C ALA A 76 -14.67 -2.33 -2.16
N LEU A 77 -14.28 -1.78 -3.32
CA LEU A 77 -13.77 -2.56 -4.45
C LEU A 77 -12.48 -3.31 -4.10
N ILE A 78 -11.56 -2.69 -3.38
CA ILE A 78 -10.33 -3.35 -2.90
C ILE A 78 -10.69 -4.55 -2.02
N VAL A 79 -11.59 -4.37 -1.07
CA VAL A 79 -12.02 -5.46 -0.16
C VAL A 79 -12.77 -6.56 -0.92
N GLN A 80 -13.65 -6.21 -1.88
CA GLN A 80 -14.35 -7.17 -2.74
C GLN A 80 -13.41 -7.93 -3.68
N ALA A 81 -12.29 -7.31 -4.09
CA ALA A 81 -11.23 -7.99 -4.85
C ALA A 81 -10.43 -9.01 -4.03
N GLY A 82 -10.79 -9.20 -2.75
CA GLY A 82 -10.20 -10.21 -1.87
C GLY A 82 -9.10 -9.70 -0.94
N TRP A 83 -8.82 -8.41 -0.94
CA TRP A 83 -7.88 -7.83 0.00
C TRP A 83 -8.42 -7.84 1.43
N SER A 84 -7.53 -7.96 2.38
CA SER A 84 -7.88 -7.92 3.81
C SER A 84 -8.47 -6.57 4.18
N ILE A 85 -9.70 -6.55 4.73
CA ILE A 85 -10.31 -5.34 5.26
C ILE A 85 -9.46 -4.70 6.35
N GLU A 86 -8.88 -5.50 7.24
CA GLU A 86 -7.97 -5.04 8.28
C GLU A 86 -6.76 -4.32 7.68
N ARG A 87 -6.02 -4.97 6.76
CA ARG A 87 -4.83 -4.39 6.13
C ARG A 87 -5.18 -3.13 5.36
N THR A 88 -6.27 -3.14 4.62
CA THR A 88 -6.75 -1.98 3.87
C THR A 88 -7.04 -0.81 4.81
N LEU A 89 -7.79 -1.03 5.88
CA LEU A 89 -8.11 0.01 6.86
C LEU A 89 -6.88 0.46 7.66
N LEU A 90 -5.93 -0.42 7.97
CA LEU A 90 -4.67 -0.04 8.62
C LEU A 90 -3.83 0.89 7.74
N ILE A 91 -3.83 0.73 6.43
CA ILE A 91 -3.05 1.55 5.50
C ILE A 91 -3.77 2.86 5.17
N VAL A 92 -5.01 2.75 4.68
CA VAL A 92 -5.74 3.90 4.13
C VAL A 92 -6.73 4.55 5.10
N GLY A 93 -7.13 3.87 6.18
CA GLY A 93 -8.00 4.45 7.21
C GLY A 93 -7.22 5.39 8.13
N ASP A 94 -7.69 6.62 8.29
CA ASP A 94 -7.20 7.55 9.30
C ASP A 94 -7.97 7.38 10.61
N SER A 95 -9.29 7.23 10.50
CA SER A 95 -10.15 6.89 11.63
C SER A 95 -11.40 6.12 11.18
N VAL A 96 -11.96 5.36 12.12
CA VAL A 96 -13.27 4.73 12.02
C VAL A 96 -14.08 5.16 13.22
N ASN A 97 -15.20 5.84 13.00
CA ASN A 97 -15.94 6.53 14.05
C ASN A 97 -14.99 7.44 14.86
N GLU A 98 -14.90 7.26 16.16
CA GLU A 98 -14.00 8.03 17.04
C GLU A 98 -12.60 7.39 17.19
N LEU A 99 -12.38 6.22 16.61
CA LEU A 99 -11.13 5.48 16.76
C LEU A 99 -10.11 5.95 15.74
N ARG A 100 -8.98 6.47 16.19
CA ARG A 100 -7.89 6.92 15.33
C ARG A 100 -6.88 5.81 15.09
N ASN A 101 -6.44 5.72 13.84
CA ASN A 101 -5.37 4.82 13.40
C ASN A 101 -3.98 5.48 13.53
N THR A 102 -3.77 6.23 14.59
CA THR A 102 -2.47 6.83 14.91
C THR A 102 -2.35 6.92 16.41
N PRO A 103 -1.26 6.43 17.02
CA PRO A 103 -1.00 6.70 18.43
C PRO A 103 -0.80 8.21 18.59
N THR A 104 -1.56 8.83 19.49
CA THR A 104 -1.37 10.23 19.86
C THR A 104 -0.57 10.29 21.15
N ASP A 105 0.23 11.36 21.34
CA ASP A 105 1.07 11.53 22.53
C ASP A 105 0.26 11.59 23.83
N ASP A 106 -1.01 12.00 23.77
CA ASP A 106 -1.88 12.15 24.95
C ASP A 106 -2.45 10.82 25.47
N ASN A 107 -2.58 9.80 24.61
CA ASN A 107 -2.95 8.43 25.01
C ASN A 107 -2.57 7.42 23.92
N PRO A 108 -1.28 7.06 23.85
CA PRO A 108 -0.74 6.32 22.71
C PRO A 108 -1.35 4.92 22.55
N GLN A 109 -1.90 4.33 23.60
CA GLN A 109 -2.28 2.92 23.55
C GLN A 109 -3.79 2.66 23.37
N THR A 110 -4.67 3.51 23.89
CA THR A 110 -6.10 3.13 23.93
C THR A 110 -6.85 3.34 22.61
N GLY A 111 -6.57 4.40 21.88
CA GLY A 111 -7.25 4.70 20.61
C GLY A 111 -6.85 3.75 19.50
N TYR A 112 -5.55 3.62 19.26
CA TYR A 112 -4.99 2.74 18.24
C TYR A 112 -5.30 1.27 18.51
N LEU A 113 -5.13 0.78 19.74
CA LEU A 113 -5.40 -0.62 20.08
C LEU A 113 -6.88 -0.98 19.88
N LYS A 114 -7.80 -0.08 20.20
CA LYS A 114 -9.23 -0.29 19.92
C LYS A 114 -9.53 -0.26 18.42
N PHE A 115 -8.87 0.64 17.66
CA PHE A 115 -8.98 0.64 16.22
C PHE A 115 -8.52 -0.71 15.65
N HIS A 116 -7.34 -1.18 16.07
CA HIS A 116 -6.79 -2.46 15.65
C HIS A 116 -7.72 -3.62 16.05
N GLU A 117 -8.23 -3.65 17.28
CA GLU A 117 -9.20 -4.67 17.73
C GLU A 117 -10.45 -4.69 16.84
N ALA A 118 -10.99 -3.52 16.51
CA ALA A 118 -12.17 -3.41 15.63
C ALA A 118 -11.88 -3.97 14.24
N VAL A 119 -10.81 -3.53 13.58
CA VAL A 119 -10.50 -3.94 12.21
C VAL A 119 -10.05 -5.40 12.13
N SER A 120 -9.37 -5.93 13.16
CA SER A 120 -9.00 -7.34 13.26
C SER A 120 -10.26 -8.22 13.43
N SER A 121 -11.22 -7.80 14.24
CA SER A 121 -12.50 -8.51 14.39
C SER A 121 -13.31 -8.53 13.09
N LEU A 122 -13.29 -7.43 12.31
CA LEU A 122 -13.87 -7.42 10.96
C LEU A 122 -13.15 -8.37 10.02
N ARG A 123 -11.83 -8.50 10.15
CA ARG A 123 -11.02 -9.45 9.37
C ARG A 123 -11.37 -10.89 9.69
N ASP A 124 -11.60 -11.24 10.94
CA ASP A 124 -12.02 -12.58 11.33
C ASP A 124 -13.37 -12.95 10.66
N LEU A 125 -14.34 -12.03 10.70
CA LEU A 125 -15.61 -12.23 9.98
C LEU A 125 -15.43 -12.34 8.47
N GLN A 126 -14.54 -11.55 7.87
CA GLN A 126 -14.23 -11.62 6.44
C GLN A 126 -13.62 -12.97 6.07
N ARG A 127 -12.65 -13.46 6.85
CA ARG A 127 -11.97 -14.73 6.61
C ARG A 127 -12.94 -15.92 6.69
N ASP A 128 -13.90 -15.84 7.59
CA ASP A 128 -14.92 -16.87 7.76
C ASP A 128 -16.05 -16.76 6.72
N GLY A 129 -15.97 -15.81 5.78
CA GLY A 129 -17.00 -15.55 4.77
C GLY A 129 -18.30 -14.98 5.33
N LYS A 130 -18.23 -14.38 6.54
CA LYS A 130 -19.37 -13.86 7.29
C LYS A 130 -19.57 -12.34 7.16
N LEU A 131 -18.65 -11.67 6.45
CA LEU A 131 -18.68 -10.23 6.19
C LEU A 131 -18.80 -9.99 4.70
N SER A 132 -19.72 -9.16 4.29
CA SER A 132 -19.87 -8.69 2.91
C SER A 132 -20.12 -7.19 2.86
N LEU A 133 -19.85 -6.60 1.70
CA LEU A 133 -20.20 -5.23 1.38
C LEU A 133 -21.41 -5.24 0.46
N GLY A 134 -22.48 -4.60 0.88
CA GLY A 134 -23.68 -4.36 0.10
C GLY A 134 -23.68 -2.95 -0.50
N ALA A 135 -24.33 -2.80 -1.63
CA ALA A 135 -24.64 -1.49 -2.21
C ALA A 135 -26.14 -1.46 -2.49
N GLU A 136 -26.83 -0.51 -1.92
CA GLU A 136 -28.25 -0.30 -2.14
C GLU A 136 -28.45 1.07 -2.77
N GLN A 137 -29.15 1.12 -3.90
CA GLN A 137 -29.47 2.36 -4.59
C GLN A 137 -30.99 2.51 -4.62
N THR A 138 -31.49 3.57 -4.03
CA THR A 138 -32.89 3.95 -4.19
C THR A 138 -33.06 4.83 -5.45
N PRO A 139 -34.26 4.86 -6.08
CA PRO A 139 -34.47 5.64 -7.29
C PRO A 139 -34.22 7.16 -7.14
N ASP A 140 -34.21 7.65 -5.91
CA ASP A 140 -34.05 9.07 -5.58
C ASP A 140 -32.59 9.42 -5.20
N ASP A 141 -31.70 8.42 -5.06
CA ASP A 141 -30.31 8.63 -4.67
C ASP A 141 -29.40 8.74 -5.90
N GLU A 142 -28.57 9.78 -5.96
CA GLU A 142 -27.55 9.95 -7.01
C GLU A 142 -26.44 8.92 -6.90
N GLU A 143 -26.14 8.44 -5.65
CA GLU A 143 -25.11 7.45 -5.37
C GLU A 143 -25.69 6.30 -4.55
N ALA A 144 -25.21 5.07 -4.79
CA ALA A 144 -25.62 3.92 -4.00
C ALA A 144 -25.08 4.01 -2.56
N GLN A 145 -25.92 3.72 -1.59
CA GLN A 145 -25.52 3.62 -0.19
C GLN A 145 -24.73 2.32 0.03
N LEU A 146 -23.48 2.43 0.41
CA LEU A 146 -22.68 1.29 0.82
C LEU A 146 -22.99 0.87 2.25
N SER A 147 -23.05 -0.43 2.47
CA SER A 147 -23.28 -1.01 3.79
C SER A 147 -22.39 -2.21 4.05
N LEU A 148 -21.97 -2.35 5.29
CA LEU A 148 -21.31 -3.54 5.81
C LEU A 148 -22.38 -4.51 6.31
N VAL A 149 -22.41 -5.70 5.76
CA VAL A 149 -23.42 -6.71 6.06
C VAL A 149 -22.76 -7.92 6.71
N VAL A 150 -23.25 -8.32 7.87
CA VAL A 150 -22.80 -9.52 8.58
C VAL A 150 -23.81 -10.63 8.38
N ALA A 151 -23.33 -11.84 8.16
CA ALA A 151 -24.20 -13.02 7.98
C ALA A 151 -25.03 -13.26 9.24
N PRO A 152 -26.36 -13.60 9.12
CA PRO A 152 -27.27 -13.74 10.27
C PRO A 152 -26.81 -14.76 11.31
N ASP A 153 -26.11 -15.81 10.89
CA ASP A 153 -25.55 -16.86 11.76
C ASP A 153 -24.30 -16.42 12.53
N SER A 154 -23.83 -15.21 12.31
CA SER A 154 -22.64 -14.63 12.96
C SER A 154 -22.94 -13.45 13.86
N VAL A 155 -24.22 -13.06 13.99
CA VAL A 155 -24.63 -11.94 14.85
C VAL A 155 -24.28 -12.23 16.31
N ASP A 156 -24.35 -13.48 16.76
CA ASP A 156 -23.98 -13.90 18.12
C ASP A 156 -22.48 -14.21 18.28
N SER A 157 -21.65 -13.99 17.23
CA SER A 157 -20.23 -14.31 17.31
C SER A 157 -19.46 -13.32 18.16
N GLU A 158 -18.41 -13.81 18.84
CA GLU A 158 -17.52 -12.97 19.64
C GLU A 158 -16.84 -11.89 18.80
N ALA A 159 -16.45 -12.21 17.55
CA ALA A 159 -15.84 -11.27 16.63
C ALA A 159 -16.79 -10.12 16.29
N PHE A 160 -18.07 -10.40 16.02
CA PHE A 160 -19.05 -9.37 15.72
C PHE A 160 -19.29 -8.46 16.94
N HIS A 161 -19.48 -9.04 18.12
CA HIS A 161 -19.66 -8.26 19.35
C HIS A 161 -18.45 -7.40 19.70
N LYS A 162 -17.22 -7.90 19.49
CA LYS A 162 -15.99 -7.12 19.67
C LYS A 162 -15.94 -5.93 18.72
N ALA A 163 -16.22 -6.17 17.43
CA ALA A 163 -16.26 -5.10 16.43
C ALA A 163 -17.29 -4.02 16.78
N CYS A 164 -18.55 -4.41 17.06
CA CYS A 164 -19.60 -3.45 17.43
C CYS A 164 -19.24 -2.64 18.67
N LYS A 165 -18.74 -3.31 19.72
CA LYS A 165 -18.35 -2.64 20.97
C LYS A 165 -17.24 -1.63 20.75
N ALA A 166 -16.22 -2.00 19.96
CA ALA A 166 -15.11 -1.10 19.66
C ALA A 166 -15.57 0.08 18.80
N LEU A 167 -16.39 -0.17 17.77
CA LEU A 167 -16.93 0.84 16.86
C LEU A 167 -18.06 1.68 17.47
N LYS A 168 -18.61 1.26 18.61
CA LYS A 168 -19.78 1.87 19.26
C LYS A 168 -21.02 1.88 18.37
N VAL A 169 -21.29 0.78 17.68
CA VAL A 169 -22.44 0.58 16.80
C VAL A 169 -23.37 -0.49 17.36
N ALA A 170 -24.62 -0.53 16.88
CA ALA A 170 -25.58 -1.55 17.27
C ALA A 170 -25.12 -2.97 16.86
N CYS A 171 -25.30 -3.94 17.77
CA CYS A 171 -24.96 -5.35 17.52
C CYS A 171 -26.24 -6.17 17.23
N ASP A 172 -27.12 -5.69 16.39
CA ASP A 172 -28.41 -6.32 16.10
C ASP A 172 -28.45 -7.03 14.73
N GLY A 173 -27.32 -7.05 14.01
CA GLY A 173 -27.19 -7.69 12.72
C GLY A 173 -27.77 -6.89 11.55
N ARG A 174 -28.27 -5.68 11.77
CA ARG A 174 -28.65 -4.79 10.67
C ARG A 174 -27.42 -4.35 9.87
N PRO A 175 -27.56 -4.08 8.56
CA PRO A 175 -26.50 -3.51 7.76
C PRO A 175 -26.01 -2.18 8.34
N LEU A 176 -24.68 -2.05 8.56
CA LEU A 176 -24.06 -0.79 8.98
C LEU A 176 -23.76 0.06 7.75
N LYS A 177 -24.35 1.25 7.67
CA LYS A 177 -24.10 2.20 6.58
C LYS A 177 -22.66 2.67 6.63
N LEU A 178 -22.00 2.71 5.48
CA LEU A 178 -20.65 3.27 5.34
C LEU A 178 -20.75 4.70 4.86
N GLN A 179 -20.17 5.64 5.60
CA GLN A 179 -20.19 7.06 5.24
C GLN A 179 -18.79 7.67 5.38
N HIS A 180 -18.49 8.62 4.51
CA HIS A 180 -17.26 9.39 4.65
C HIS A 180 -17.39 10.39 5.80
N ALA A 181 -16.29 10.62 6.55
CA ALA A 181 -16.30 11.46 7.76
C ALA A 181 -16.73 12.92 7.52
N ILE A 182 -16.61 13.42 6.29
CA ILE A 182 -17.02 14.79 5.96
C ILE A 182 -18.53 14.86 5.92
N GLY A 183 -19.12 15.51 6.95
CA GLY A 183 -20.56 15.75 7.04
C GLY A 183 -21.38 14.59 7.61
N ALA A 184 -20.76 13.47 7.99
CA ALA A 184 -21.46 12.35 8.60
C ALA A 184 -21.74 12.60 10.08
N ALA A 185 -22.95 12.21 10.53
CA ALA A 185 -23.26 12.10 11.95
C ALA A 185 -22.86 10.71 12.44
N ILE A 186 -22.27 10.65 13.62
CA ILE A 186 -21.94 9.38 14.27
C ILE A 186 -23.19 8.92 15.03
N ASP A 187 -23.73 7.80 14.59
CA ASP A 187 -24.84 7.11 15.24
C ASP A 187 -24.49 5.61 15.42
N ASP A 188 -25.44 4.83 15.91
CA ASP A 188 -25.23 3.40 16.15
C ASP A 188 -25.53 2.52 14.92
N GLU A 189 -25.97 3.11 13.80
CA GLU A 189 -26.26 2.41 12.53
C GLU A 189 -25.19 2.71 11.45
N THR A 190 -24.23 3.60 11.73
CA THR A 190 -23.30 4.13 10.73
C THR A 190 -21.85 3.89 11.14
N MET A 191 -21.07 3.38 10.22
CA MET A 191 -19.62 3.31 10.28
C MET A 191 -19.04 4.48 9.48
N VAL A 192 -18.58 5.50 10.18
CA VAL A 192 -18.01 6.72 9.62
C VAL A 192 -16.53 6.54 9.41
N LEU A 193 -16.08 6.67 8.16
CA LEU A 193 -14.70 6.45 7.74
C LEU A 193 -14.04 7.77 7.36
N ALA A 194 -12.92 8.10 8.00
CA ALA A 194 -11.96 9.06 7.46
C ALA A 194 -10.84 8.29 6.80
N THR A 195 -10.58 8.57 5.53
CA THR A 195 -9.55 7.90 4.75
C THR A 195 -8.36 8.82 4.50
N ARG A 196 -7.19 8.23 4.38
CA ARG A 196 -5.97 8.92 3.94
C ARG A 196 -5.97 9.06 2.43
N SER A 197 -5.35 10.11 1.94
CA SER A 197 -4.94 10.18 0.53
C SER A 197 -3.81 9.19 0.26
N LEU A 198 -3.54 8.91 -1.02
CA LEU A 198 -2.39 8.06 -1.38
C LEU A 198 -1.08 8.63 -0.83
N PHE A 199 -0.88 9.95 -0.95
CA PHE A 199 0.30 10.62 -0.42
C PHE A 199 0.42 10.47 1.11
N SER A 200 -0.68 10.61 1.85
CA SER A 200 -0.70 10.43 3.30
C SER A 200 -0.48 8.98 3.71
N SER A 201 -1.01 8.01 2.95
CA SER A 201 -0.77 6.58 3.17
C SER A 201 0.71 6.22 2.97
N MET A 202 1.34 6.76 1.91
CA MET A 202 2.77 6.58 1.68
C MET A 202 3.61 7.23 2.79
N PHE A 203 3.20 8.41 3.30
CA PHE A 203 3.87 9.04 4.43
C PHE A 203 3.74 8.19 5.70
N PHE A 204 2.54 7.66 5.98
CA PHE A 204 2.31 6.76 7.09
C PHE A 204 3.22 5.52 7.00
N LEU A 205 3.24 4.84 5.86
CA LEU A 205 4.09 3.67 5.64
C LEU A 205 5.60 4.00 5.69
N SER A 206 5.99 5.24 5.39
CA SER A 206 7.38 5.64 5.48
C SER A 206 7.95 5.55 6.92
N GLN A 207 7.08 5.51 7.93
CA GLN A 207 7.49 5.32 9.32
C GLN A 207 8.06 3.91 9.57
N GLY A 208 7.66 2.91 8.79
CA GLY A 208 8.23 1.55 8.82
C GLY A 208 9.58 1.41 8.09
N VAL A 209 10.16 2.50 7.62
CA VAL A 209 11.48 2.50 6.98
C VAL A 209 12.57 2.66 8.03
N MET A 210 13.36 1.61 8.22
CA MET A 210 14.56 1.61 9.04
C MET A 210 15.65 2.37 8.29
N VAL A 211 16.19 3.41 8.90
CA VAL A 211 17.26 4.22 8.31
C VAL A 211 18.57 3.96 9.02
N PRO A 212 19.73 4.14 8.34
CA PRO A 212 21.04 4.03 8.99
C PRO A 212 21.15 4.94 10.23
N GLU A 213 21.74 4.43 11.30
CA GLU A 213 21.94 5.20 12.55
C GLU A 213 22.78 6.47 12.31
N GLU A 214 23.69 6.43 11.34
CA GLU A 214 24.48 7.61 10.97
C GLU A 214 23.62 8.76 10.44
N ASP A 215 22.58 8.46 9.63
CA ASP A 215 21.68 9.47 9.09
C ASP A 215 20.81 10.09 10.19
N VAL A 216 20.45 9.29 11.20
CA VAL A 216 19.77 9.79 12.40
C VAL A 216 20.71 10.68 13.20
N ALA A 217 21.97 10.26 13.41
CA ALA A 217 22.99 11.03 14.15
C ALA A 217 23.33 12.36 13.44
N ARG A 218 23.33 12.39 12.11
CA ARG A 218 23.52 13.59 11.29
C ARG A 218 22.29 14.51 11.24
N GLY A 219 21.15 14.06 11.78
CA GLY A 219 19.90 14.82 11.77
C GLY A 219 19.16 14.85 10.43
N PHE A 220 19.51 13.97 9.49
CA PHE A 220 18.81 13.86 8.21
C PHE A 220 17.40 13.32 8.35
N VAL A 221 17.19 12.50 9.37
CA VAL A 221 15.92 11.84 9.66
C VAL A 221 15.64 11.87 11.15
N SER A 222 14.41 12.15 11.54
CA SER A 222 13.98 11.98 12.93
C SER A 222 13.87 10.49 13.26
N ARG A 223 14.14 10.09 14.49
CA ARG A 223 13.83 8.73 14.95
C ARG A 223 12.33 8.49 14.78
N PRO A 224 11.92 7.31 14.28
CA PRO A 224 10.50 6.99 14.24
C PRO A 224 9.97 6.93 15.68
N SER A 225 8.84 7.56 15.93
CA SER A 225 8.05 7.30 17.13
C SER A 225 7.41 5.91 16.99
N ILE A 226 8.17 4.85 17.23
CA ILE A 226 7.59 3.51 17.33
C ILE A 226 6.96 3.44 18.72
N VAL A 227 5.63 3.43 18.73
CA VAL A 227 4.85 3.27 19.94
C VAL A 227 4.64 1.79 20.17
N ALA A 228 4.87 1.31 21.37
CA ALA A 228 4.65 -0.08 21.77
C ALA A 228 3.20 -0.51 21.42
N GLY A 229 3.06 -1.60 20.66
CA GLY A 229 1.77 -2.06 20.12
C GLY A 229 1.27 -1.25 18.90
N GLY A 230 2.10 -0.37 18.35
CA GLY A 230 1.78 0.38 17.13
C GLY A 230 1.95 -0.46 15.84
N PRO A 231 1.54 0.09 14.69
CA PRO A 231 1.50 -0.64 13.41
C PRO A 231 2.88 -1.06 12.89
N PHE A 232 3.95 -0.48 13.42
CA PHE A 232 5.34 -0.76 13.05
C PHE A 232 6.14 -1.41 14.19
N ASP A 233 5.47 -1.79 15.29
CA ASP A 233 6.06 -2.47 16.43
C ASP A 233 5.94 -4.00 16.29
N GLU A 234 7.06 -4.67 16.09
CA GLU A 234 7.13 -6.13 15.98
C GLU A 234 6.88 -6.84 17.31
N VAL A 235 7.16 -6.15 18.43
CA VAL A 235 7.12 -6.77 19.76
C VAL A 235 5.69 -6.90 20.27
N GLY A 236 4.80 -5.98 19.89
CA GLY A 236 3.43 -5.94 20.40
C GLY A 236 2.44 -6.81 19.64
N THR A 237 2.61 -6.98 18.32
CA THR A 237 1.65 -7.69 17.45
C THR A 237 2.24 -8.92 16.77
N GLY A 238 3.54 -9.14 16.86
CA GLY A 238 4.25 -10.24 16.23
C GLY A 238 4.51 -10.07 14.73
N GLU A 239 3.80 -9.17 14.06
CA GLU A 239 4.00 -8.85 12.62
C GLU A 239 3.90 -7.35 12.40
N SER A 240 4.93 -6.76 11.81
CA SER A 240 4.88 -5.37 11.37
C SER A 240 3.99 -5.22 10.13
N LEU A 241 3.19 -4.15 10.06
CA LEU A 241 2.38 -3.85 8.89
C LEU A 241 3.25 -3.64 7.63
N PHE A 242 4.38 -2.97 7.80
CA PHE A 242 5.31 -2.64 6.72
C PHE A 242 6.69 -2.34 7.29
N LYS A 243 7.70 -3.06 6.80
CA LYS A 243 9.09 -2.89 7.20
C LYS A 243 9.99 -2.82 5.99
N VAL A 244 10.84 -1.83 5.95
CA VAL A 244 11.92 -1.70 4.97
C VAL A 244 13.23 -1.58 5.72
N LEU A 245 14.13 -2.51 5.49
CA LEU A 245 15.46 -2.54 6.10
C LEU A 245 16.44 -1.68 5.35
N SER A 246 17.53 -1.30 6.00
CA SER A 246 18.68 -0.65 5.37
C SER A 246 19.97 -1.44 5.59
N SER A 247 20.88 -1.39 4.62
CA SER A 247 22.19 -2.04 4.64
C SER A 247 23.19 -1.24 3.81
N ASP A 248 24.47 -1.30 4.20
CA ASP A 248 25.57 -0.74 3.41
C ASP A 248 25.92 -1.66 2.23
N GLU A 249 25.67 -2.96 2.36
CA GLU A 249 25.89 -3.96 1.32
C GLU A 249 24.61 -4.30 0.59
N GLU A 250 24.73 -4.65 -0.70
CA GLU A 250 23.59 -5.08 -1.51
C GLU A 250 22.99 -6.38 -0.97
N PRO A 251 21.69 -6.39 -0.61
CA PRO A 251 21.05 -7.59 -0.10
C PRO A 251 20.92 -8.66 -1.17
N GLU A 252 21.31 -9.90 -0.84
CA GLU A 252 21.26 -11.04 -1.73
C GLU A 252 19.81 -11.51 -1.97
N TYR A 253 18.99 -11.54 -0.91
CA TYR A 253 17.60 -12.01 -0.97
C TYR A 253 16.64 -10.89 -0.58
N ALA A 254 16.15 -10.17 -1.58
CA ALA A 254 15.20 -9.09 -1.40
C ALA A 254 14.09 -9.15 -2.46
N ALA A 255 12.84 -9.06 -2.03
CA ALA A 255 11.69 -8.94 -2.93
C ALA A 255 11.69 -7.61 -3.70
N VAL A 256 12.09 -6.54 -3.01
CA VAL A 256 12.26 -5.19 -3.57
C VAL A 256 13.49 -4.59 -2.94
N LYS A 257 14.37 -3.98 -3.75
CA LYS A 257 15.54 -3.26 -3.27
C LYS A 257 15.80 -1.99 -4.08
N ILE A 258 16.32 -0.97 -3.44
CA ILE A 258 16.70 0.30 -4.05
C ILE A 258 17.94 0.87 -3.36
N PHE A 259 18.88 1.39 -4.13
CA PHE A 259 20.02 2.12 -3.60
C PHE A 259 19.67 3.61 -3.49
N TYR A 260 19.84 4.19 -2.31
CA TYR A 260 19.49 5.58 -2.05
C TYR A 260 20.33 6.16 -0.90
N ARG A 261 20.95 7.32 -1.08
CA ARG A 261 21.84 7.98 -0.09
C ARG A 261 22.90 7.05 0.48
N ASP A 262 23.65 6.41 -0.42
CA ASP A 262 24.77 5.51 -0.10
C ASP A 262 24.41 4.24 0.69
N SER A 263 23.12 3.92 0.80
CA SER A 263 22.63 2.72 1.47
C SER A 263 21.60 1.99 0.61
N TRP A 264 21.55 0.67 0.76
CA TRP A 264 20.49 -0.17 0.20
C TRP A 264 19.30 -0.17 1.15
N PHE A 265 18.11 -0.01 0.57
CA PHE A 265 16.84 -0.17 1.26
C PHE A 265 16.07 -1.31 0.62
N TYR A 266 15.53 -2.22 1.42
CA TYR A 266 14.94 -3.43 0.88
C TYR A 266 13.83 -4.01 1.76
N ILE A 267 12.96 -4.79 1.11
CA ILE A 267 11.99 -5.67 1.76
C ILE A 267 12.54 -7.08 1.60
N GLU A 268 12.73 -7.81 2.70
CA GLU A 268 13.19 -9.19 2.67
C GLU A 268 12.20 -10.09 1.93
N ASP A 269 12.72 -11.06 1.19
CA ASP A 269 11.85 -11.98 0.43
C ASP A 269 11.01 -12.88 1.33
N VAL A 270 11.44 -13.12 2.55
CA VAL A 270 10.68 -13.88 3.57
C VAL A 270 9.62 -13.04 4.28
N ASP A 271 9.66 -11.70 4.20
CA ASP A 271 8.68 -10.83 4.83
C ASP A 271 7.40 -10.73 3.98
N SER A 272 6.52 -11.70 4.17
CA SER A 272 5.23 -11.76 3.46
C SER A 272 4.31 -10.58 3.79
N SER A 273 4.35 -10.06 5.01
CA SER A 273 3.50 -8.94 5.46
C SER A 273 3.85 -7.65 4.71
N SER A 274 5.12 -7.27 4.68
CA SER A 274 5.57 -6.08 3.93
C SER A 274 5.38 -6.22 2.42
N LYS A 275 5.57 -7.44 1.86
CA LYS A 275 5.32 -7.71 0.44
C LYS A 275 3.86 -7.49 0.06
N VAL A 276 2.92 -7.98 0.87
CA VAL A 276 1.48 -7.80 0.64
C VAL A 276 1.09 -6.33 0.78
N THR A 277 1.63 -5.62 1.78
CA THR A 277 1.40 -4.18 1.93
C THR A 277 1.95 -3.39 0.73
N PHE A 278 3.16 -3.73 0.28
CA PHE A 278 3.76 -3.10 -0.91
C PHE A 278 2.94 -3.34 -2.17
N ALA A 279 2.45 -4.57 -2.37
CA ALA A 279 1.59 -4.91 -3.50
C ALA A 279 0.29 -4.08 -3.49
N LEU A 280 -0.37 -3.96 -2.33
CA LEU A 280 -1.61 -3.18 -2.21
C LEU A 280 -1.41 -1.70 -2.57
N VAL A 281 -0.30 -1.09 -2.15
CA VAL A 281 -0.01 0.33 -2.42
C VAL A 281 0.46 0.57 -3.86
N SER A 282 0.91 -0.48 -4.54
CA SER A 282 1.41 -0.41 -5.93
C SER A 282 0.30 -0.62 -6.98
N MET A 283 -0.92 -0.94 -6.54
CA MET A 283 -2.11 -1.06 -7.42
C MET A 283 -2.66 0.31 -7.81
#